data_91c38e74deadb49b314139f36b6a5f73
#
_entry.id   91c38e74deadb49b314139f36b6a5f73
#
_cell.length_a   1.000
_cell.length_b   1.000
_cell.length_c   1.000
_cell.angle_alpha   90.00
_cell.angle_beta   90.00
_cell.angle_gamma   90.00
#
_symmetry.space_group_name_H-M   'P 1'
#
loop_
_entity.id
_entity.type
_entity.pdbx_description
1 polymer ?
#
loop_
_entity_poly.entity_id
_entity_poly.type
_entity_poly.pdbx_seq_one_letter_code
_entity_poly.pdbx_strand_id
1 'polypeptide(L)'
;SASIYGSRAANGVILITTKKGKTGKTTVSYNATFSWSSLLAKLDLVDAYGYAYLYNEAYLNDHPGAKKPFSDETVEKYRTGELASTDWYKEALTGSGFEHQHNLSLSGGNDKTTYNMYLGYLSQEGVTKDIDYNRINARMNITSQINKYITLGLNASGYRGTQQDAWAGYTQVIQGIARSHPTDPVYDEDGNFKFVGVDNPVAVQGRDKTGWKKTINQEVFLIGSAEIKPIKDLSIKGVYSWRNWTQDQLGFKKTWGYGTYNSGQR
;
A
#
# COMPACT_ATOMS: atom_id res chain seq x y z
N SER A 1 -21.45 15.24 -25.24
CA SER A 1 -20.94 16.59 -25.38
C SER A 1 -20.21 16.98 -24.07
N ALA A 2 -18.95 17.39 -24.16
CA ALA A 2 -18.15 17.81 -22.99
C ALA A 2 -18.64 19.13 -22.37
N SER A 3 -19.47 19.88 -23.09
CA SER A 3 -20.00 21.19 -22.68
C SER A 3 -20.74 21.21 -21.34
N ILE A 4 -21.41 20.11 -20.96
CA ILE A 4 -22.11 20.00 -19.68
C ILE A 4 -21.18 19.86 -18.46
N TYR A 5 -19.89 19.60 -18.68
CA TYR A 5 -18.91 19.43 -17.60
C TYR A 5 -18.03 20.68 -17.39
N GLY A 6 -18.28 21.74 -18.17
CA GLY A 6 -17.60 23.05 -18.06
C GLY A 6 -16.11 23.01 -18.41
N SER A 7 -15.35 23.98 -17.94
CA SER A 7 -13.90 24.14 -18.23
C SER A 7 -13.03 22.99 -17.74
N ARG A 8 -13.48 22.23 -16.75
CA ARG A 8 -12.76 21.05 -16.23
C ARG A 8 -12.70 19.91 -17.24
N ALA A 9 -13.53 19.91 -18.28
CA ALA A 9 -13.58 18.92 -19.34
C ALA A 9 -12.65 19.19 -20.53
N ALA A 10 -11.81 20.23 -20.47
CA ALA A 10 -10.91 20.62 -21.56
C ALA A 10 -9.98 19.47 -22.01
N ASN A 11 -9.55 18.61 -21.09
CA ASN A 11 -8.68 17.44 -21.35
C ASN A 11 -9.46 16.11 -21.50
N GLY A 12 -10.78 16.17 -21.68
CA GLY A 12 -11.66 15.01 -21.78
C GLY A 12 -12.37 14.66 -20.47
N VAL A 13 -13.34 13.74 -20.59
CA VAL A 13 -14.15 13.28 -19.45
C VAL A 13 -14.21 11.76 -19.47
N ILE A 14 -13.89 11.16 -18.32
CA ILE A 14 -14.14 9.72 -18.09
C ILE A 14 -15.44 9.59 -17.28
N LEU A 15 -16.50 9.08 -17.94
CA LEU A 15 -17.78 8.85 -17.29
C LEU A 15 -17.87 7.43 -16.74
N ILE A 16 -17.93 7.31 -15.42
CA ILE A 16 -18.11 6.02 -14.73
C ILE A 16 -19.58 5.88 -14.33
N THR A 17 -20.27 4.94 -14.97
CA THR A 17 -21.64 4.58 -14.63
C THR A 17 -21.67 3.33 -13.76
N THR A 18 -22.14 3.47 -12.53
CA THR A 18 -22.24 2.34 -11.60
C THR A 18 -23.46 1.47 -11.89
N LYS A 19 -23.42 0.20 -11.46
CA LYS A 19 -24.55 -0.72 -11.59
C LYS A 19 -25.77 -0.14 -10.86
N LYS A 20 -26.91 -0.13 -11.54
CA LYS A 20 -28.21 0.24 -10.98
C LYS A 20 -28.98 -1.02 -10.58
N GLY A 21 -29.95 -0.86 -9.70
CA GLY A 21 -30.92 -1.91 -9.39
C GLY A 21 -31.74 -2.30 -10.64
N LYS A 22 -32.19 -3.52 -10.67
CA LYS A 22 -33.07 -4.04 -11.72
C LYS A 22 -34.40 -4.48 -11.10
N THR A 23 -35.48 -4.33 -11.83
CA THR A 23 -36.80 -4.91 -11.47
C THR A 23 -36.67 -6.41 -11.38
N GLY A 24 -37.24 -7.01 -10.34
CA GLY A 24 -37.24 -8.44 -10.12
C GLY A 24 -36.98 -8.84 -8.68
N LYS A 25 -36.91 -10.16 -8.45
CA LYS A 25 -36.57 -10.71 -7.14
C LYS A 25 -35.17 -10.23 -6.69
N THR A 26 -35.05 -10.03 -5.39
CA THR A 26 -33.76 -9.70 -4.77
C THR A 26 -32.73 -10.78 -5.06
N THR A 27 -31.60 -10.37 -5.62
CA THR A 27 -30.45 -11.23 -5.87
C THR A 27 -29.34 -10.83 -4.91
N VAL A 28 -28.79 -11.80 -4.20
CA VAL A 28 -27.62 -11.66 -3.36
C VAL A 28 -26.44 -12.31 -4.07
N SER A 29 -25.32 -11.62 -4.15
CA SER A 29 -24.06 -12.15 -4.70
C SER A 29 -22.93 -11.89 -3.74
N TYR A 30 -22.17 -12.94 -3.47
CA TYR A 30 -20.94 -12.87 -2.67
C TYR A 30 -19.77 -13.34 -3.51
N ASN A 31 -18.68 -12.60 -3.43
CA ASN A 31 -17.42 -12.94 -4.09
C ASN A 31 -16.27 -12.75 -3.10
N ALA A 32 -15.39 -13.72 -3.02
CA ALA A 32 -14.15 -13.64 -2.25
C ALA A 32 -12.95 -13.86 -3.18
N THR A 33 -11.91 -13.07 -3.00
CA THR A 33 -10.64 -13.19 -3.71
C THR A 33 -9.53 -13.30 -2.67
N PHE A 34 -8.62 -14.24 -2.90
CA PHE A 34 -7.41 -14.45 -2.11
C PHE A 34 -6.22 -14.36 -3.03
N SER A 35 -5.24 -13.57 -2.68
CA SER A 35 -4.04 -13.37 -3.49
C SER A 35 -2.79 -13.24 -2.62
N TRP A 36 -1.65 -13.51 -3.24
CA TRP A 36 -0.34 -13.32 -2.65
C TRP A 36 0.46 -12.42 -3.57
N SER A 37 0.98 -11.34 -3.02
CA SER A 37 1.87 -10.42 -3.73
C SER A 37 3.32 -10.68 -3.34
N SER A 38 4.21 -10.63 -4.32
CA SER A 38 5.65 -10.73 -4.13
C SER A 38 6.35 -9.64 -4.91
N LEU A 39 7.61 -9.37 -4.59
CA LEU A 39 8.42 -8.46 -5.37
C LEU A 39 8.60 -8.99 -6.80
N LEU A 40 8.20 -8.17 -7.78
CA LEU A 40 8.35 -8.51 -9.19
C LEU A 40 9.82 -8.44 -9.64
N ALA A 41 10.59 -7.48 -9.10
CA ALA A 41 11.99 -7.30 -9.45
C ALA A 41 12.80 -6.96 -8.18
N LYS A 42 14.01 -7.46 -8.11
CA LYS A 42 15.03 -7.16 -7.11
C LYS A 42 16.23 -6.58 -7.83
N LEU A 43 17.01 -5.74 -7.16
CA LEU A 43 18.34 -5.41 -7.63
C LEU A 43 19.21 -6.67 -7.56
N ASP A 44 19.97 -6.92 -8.59
CA ASP A 44 20.94 -8.00 -8.61
C ASP A 44 22.20 -7.53 -7.85
N LEU A 45 22.18 -7.75 -6.55
CA LEU A 45 23.27 -7.36 -5.65
C LEU A 45 24.30 -8.48 -5.58
N VAL A 46 25.57 -8.09 -5.57
CA VAL A 46 26.68 -9.04 -5.39
C VAL A 46 26.67 -9.63 -3.98
N ASP A 47 27.17 -10.85 -3.84
CA ASP A 47 27.42 -11.49 -2.55
C ASP A 47 28.67 -10.91 -1.86
N ALA A 48 29.00 -11.41 -0.65
CA ALA A 48 30.13 -10.93 0.12
C ALA A 48 31.48 -11.18 -0.57
N TYR A 49 31.62 -12.25 -1.32
CA TYR A 49 32.82 -12.54 -2.11
C TYR A 49 32.98 -11.50 -3.23
N GLY A 50 31.96 -11.31 -4.06
CA GLY A 50 31.98 -10.34 -5.14
C GLY A 50 32.20 -8.92 -4.62
N TYR A 51 31.54 -8.54 -3.52
CA TYR A 51 31.73 -7.25 -2.88
C TYR A 51 33.18 -7.04 -2.43
N ALA A 52 33.74 -7.96 -1.66
CA ALA A 52 35.11 -7.84 -1.12
C ALA A 52 36.15 -7.80 -2.23
N TYR A 53 35.96 -8.60 -3.30
CA TYR A 53 36.86 -8.60 -4.46
C TYR A 53 36.80 -7.26 -5.21
N LEU A 54 35.62 -6.79 -5.59
CA LEU A 54 35.43 -5.54 -6.34
C LEU A 54 35.84 -4.31 -5.51
N TYR A 55 35.55 -4.34 -4.20
CA TYR A 55 35.95 -3.25 -3.30
C TYR A 55 37.48 -3.12 -3.22
N ASN A 56 38.21 -4.25 -3.10
CA ASN A 56 39.66 -4.25 -3.13
C ASN A 56 40.19 -3.66 -4.44
N GLU A 57 39.63 -4.04 -5.58
CA GLU A 57 40.03 -3.54 -6.89
C GLU A 57 39.80 -2.03 -6.99
N ALA A 58 38.61 -1.55 -6.64
CA ALA A 58 38.31 -0.12 -6.64
C ALA A 58 39.23 0.67 -5.71
N TYR A 59 39.44 0.18 -4.48
CA TYR A 59 40.30 0.83 -3.50
C TYR A 59 41.76 0.96 -3.97
N LEU A 60 42.32 -0.09 -4.57
CA LEU A 60 43.68 -0.07 -5.08
C LEU A 60 43.86 0.82 -6.31
N ASN A 61 42.80 0.98 -7.13
CA ASN A 61 42.81 1.93 -8.24
C ASN A 61 42.91 3.38 -7.74
N ASP A 62 42.20 3.69 -6.65
CA ASP A 62 42.25 5.02 -6.04
C ASP A 62 43.48 5.25 -5.18
N HIS A 63 44.10 4.18 -4.63
CA HIS A 63 45.22 4.22 -3.71
C HIS A 63 46.34 3.25 -4.18
N PRO A 64 47.08 3.56 -5.26
CA PRO A 64 48.13 2.69 -5.77
C PRO A 64 49.20 2.39 -4.72
N GLY A 65 49.49 1.11 -4.49
CA GLY A 65 50.45 0.65 -3.51
C GLY A 65 49.92 0.52 -2.08
N ALA A 66 48.65 0.83 -1.83
CA ALA A 66 48.05 0.62 -0.53
C ALA A 66 47.83 -0.87 -0.22
N LYS A 67 47.62 -1.20 1.07
CA LYS A 67 47.21 -2.54 1.49
C LYS A 67 45.73 -2.76 1.16
N LYS A 68 45.39 -3.96 0.68
CA LYS A 68 44.00 -4.34 0.42
C LYS A 68 43.12 -4.22 1.69
N PRO A 69 41.98 -3.60 1.65
CA PRO A 69 41.00 -3.56 2.77
C PRO A 69 40.58 -4.95 3.24
N PHE A 70 40.29 -5.86 2.30
CA PHE A 70 40.05 -7.26 2.58
C PHE A 70 41.30 -8.07 2.19
N SER A 71 41.88 -8.81 3.14
CA SER A 71 43.01 -9.70 2.84
C SER A 71 42.59 -10.81 1.86
N ASP A 72 43.58 -11.37 1.13
CA ASP A 72 43.29 -12.48 0.20
C ASP A 72 42.68 -13.69 0.95
N GLU A 73 43.11 -13.93 2.19
CA GLU A 73 42.54 -14.95 3.07
C GLU A 73 41.08 -14.67 3.39
N THR A 74 40.75 -13.41 3.70
CA THR A 74 39.34 -13.01 3.98
C THR A 74 38.45 -13.18 2.75
N VAL A 75 38.91 -12.75 1.58
CA VAL A 75 38.22 -12.93 0.31
C VAL A 75 37.97 -14.43 0.02
N GLU A 76 38.97 -15.26 0.26
CA GLU A 76 38.87 -16.71 0.07
C GLU A 76 37.85 -17.34 1.05
N LYS A 77 37.81 -16.90 2.31
CA LYS A 77 36.82 -17.35 3.30
C LYS A 77 35.37 -17.00 2.88
N TYR A 78 35.15 -15.86 2.25
CA TYR A 78 33.84 -15.56 1.65
C TYR A 78 33.54 -16.47 0.47
N ARG A 79 34.55 -16.75 -0.39
CA ARG A 79 34.37 -17.62 -1.56
C ARG A 79 34.02 -19.05 -1.16
N THR A 80 34.62 -19.57 -0.10
CA THR A 80 34.40 -20.95 0.39
C THR A 80 33.16 -21.06 1.30
N GLY A 81 32.54 -19.95 1.71
CA GLY A 81 31.43 -19.93 2.63
C GLY A 81 31.80 -20.12 4.10
N GLU A 82 33.09 -20.03 4.45
CA GLU A 82 33.56 -20.04 5.84
C GLU A 82 33.09 -18.75 6.57
N LEU A 83 33.09 -17.61 5.86
CA LEU A 83 32.43 -16.38 6.30
C LEU A 83 31.08 -16.25 5.64
N ALA A 84 30.07 -15.81 6.42
CA ALA A 84 28.71 -15.65 5.95
C ALA A 84 28.57 -14.46 5.01
N SER A 85 27.69 -14.62 4.02
CA SER A 85 27.21 -13.55 3.14
C SER A 85 25.76 -13.24 3.45
N THR A 86 25.45 -11.98 3.75
CA THR A 86 24.10 -11.54 4.10
C THR A 86 23.29 -11.19 2.84
N ASP A 87 22.24 -11.96 2.55
CA ASP A 87 21.24 -11.61 1.56
C ASP A 87 20.19 -10.70 2.23
N TRP A 88 20.39 -9.40 2.12
CA TRP A 88 19.55 -8.40 2.76
C TRP A 88 18.09 -8.43 2.27
N TYR A 89 17.82 -8.89 1.03
CA TYR A 89 16.45 -9.08 0.57
C TYR A 89 15.75 -10.22 1.32
N LYS A 90 16.46 -11.32 1.54
CA LYS A 90 15.94 -12.48 2.26
C LYS A 90 15.72 -12.16 3.75
N GLU A 91 16.64 -11.40 4.35
CA GLU A 91 16.57 -11.06 5.77
C GLU A 91 15.51 -9.99 6.07
N ALA A 92 15.34 -9.01 5.16
CA ALA A 92 14.49 -7.86 5.41
C ALA A 92 13.07 -7.98 4.84
N LEU A 93 12.80 -8.90 3.93
CA LEU A 93 11.47 -9.05 3.34
C LEU A 93 10.79 -10.34 3.80
N THR A 94 9.47 -10.28 3.94
CA THR A 94 8.64 -11.44 4.29
C THR A 94 8.46 -12.41 3.12
N GLY A 95 8.95 -12.04 1.92
CA GLY A 95 8.84 -12.83 0.69
C GLY A 95 7.51 -12.63 -0.03
N SER A 96 6.39 -12.61 0.69
CA SER A 96 5.06 -12.36 0.12
C SER A 96 4.15 -11.66 1.11
N GLY A 97 3.21 -10.86 0.61
CA GLY A 97 2.09 -10.30 1.36
C GLY A 97 0.80 -11.04 1.02
N PHE A 98 0.02 -11.38 2.00
CA PHE A 98 -1.29 -11.98 1.82
C PHE A 98 -2.36 -10.90 1.68
N GLU A 99 -3.25 -11.08 0.71
CA GLU A 99 -4.39 -10.21 0.49
C GLU A 99 -5.67 -11.04 0.42
N HIS A 100 -6.71 -10.59 1.07
CA HIS A 100 -8.04 -11.12 0.86
C HIS A 100 -9.07 -10.00 0.72
N GLN A 101 -10.01 -10.21 -0.19
CA GLN A 101 -11.09 -9.29 -0.48
C GLN A 101 -12.42 -10.04 -0.46
N HIS A 102 -13.40 -9.43 0.19
CA HIS A 102 -14.77 -9.94 0.28
C HIS A 102 -15.75 -8.89 -0.22
N ASN A 103 -16.62 -9.29 -1.14
CA ASN A 103 -17.58 -8.40 -1.77
C ASN A 103 -18.98 -9.02 -1.68
N LEU A 104 -19.88 -8.30 -1.03
CA LEU A 104 -21.30 -8.66 -0.95
C LEU A 104 -22.11 -7.65 -1.75
N SER A 105 -22.97 -8.11 -2.63
CA SER A 105 -23.89 -7.25 -3.34
C SER A 105 -25.35 -7.75 -3.25
N LEU A 106 -26.25 -6.80 -3.17
CA LEU A 106 -27.68 -7.01 -3.10
C LEU A 106 -28.36 -6.15 -4.16
N SER A 107 -29.11 -6.74 -5.07
CA SER A 107 -29.79 -6.02 -6.14
C SER A 107 -31.21 -6.56 -6.33
N GLY A 108 -32.17 -5.65 -6.52
CA GLY A 108 -33.54 -6.02 -6.73
C GLY A 108 -34.43 -4.81 -6.91
N GLY A 109 -35.76 -5.06 -6.89
CA GLY A 109 -36.76 -4.02 -6.94
C GLY A 109 -38.04 -4.45 -7.61
N ASN A 110 -38.94 -3.50 -7.72
CA ASN A 110 -40.19 -3.64 -8.45
C ASN A 110 -40.31 -2.54 -9.51
N ASP A 111 -41.44 -2.41 -10.16
CA ASP A 111 -41.68 -1.43 -11.22
C ASP A 111 -41.56 0.03 -10.77
N LYS A 112 -41.67 0.28 -9.47
CA LYS A 112 -41.57 1.63 -8.91
C LYS A 112 -40.20 1.92 -8.30
N THR A 113 -39.58 0.94 -7.63
CA THR A 113 -38.35 1.16 -6.89
C THR A 113 -37.35 0.07 -7.19
N THR A 114 -36.17 0.45 -7.61
CA THR A 114 -35.04 -0.45 -7.80
C THR A 114 -33.87 -0.03 -6.90
N TYR A 115 -33.11 -1.01 -6.43
CA TYR A 115 -31.97 -0.78 -5.58
C TYR A 115 -30.80 -1.70 -5.93
N ASN A 116 -29.59 -1.20 -5.67
CA ASN A 116 -28.36 -1.97 -5.68
C ASN A 116 -27.49 -1.52 -4.51
N MET A 117 -27.10 -2.45 -3.67
CA MET A 117 -26.25 -2.23 -2.51
C MET A 117 -25.00 -3.08 -2.63
N TYR A 118 -23.91 -2.55 -2.13
CA TYR A 118 -22.61 -3.21 -2.17
C TYR A 118 -21.86 -2.92 -0.88
N LEU A 119 -21.26 -3.97 -0.31
CA LEU A 119 -20.34 -3.91 0.82
C LEU A 119 -19.07 -4.64 0.44
N GLY A 120 -17.92 -4.00 0.61
CA GLY A 120 -16.61 -4.57 0.34
C GLY A 120 -15.69 -4.46 1.56
N TYR A 121 -14.91 -5.49 1.78
CA TYR A 121 -13.82 -5.52 2.74
C TYR A 121 -12.56 -6.00 2.06
N LEU A 122 -11.45 -5.31 2.29
CA LEU A 122 -10.11 -5.65 1.81
C LEU A 122 -9.17 -5.66 3.00
N SER A 123 -8.35 -6.70 3.10
CA SER A 123 -7.18 -6.74 3.99
C SER A 123 -5.97 -7.14 3.19
N GLN A 124 -4.90 -6.37 3.32
CA GLN A 124 -3.67 -6.56 2.55
C GLN A 124 -2.45 -6.41 3.48
N GLU A 125 -1.56 -7.37 3.43
CA GLU A 125 -0.26 -7.34 4.07
C GLU A 125 0.82 -6.90 3.07
N GLY A 126 1.81 -6.16 3.54
CA GLY A 126 2.98 -5.77 2.74
C GLY A 126 4.02 -6.88 2.66
N VAL A 127 4.98 -6.72 1.74
CA VAL A 127 6.16 -7.59 1.61
C VAL A 127 7.25 -7.27 2.63
N THR A 128 7.09 -6.22 3.41
CA THR A 128 7.91 -5.86 4.57
C THR A 128 7.10 -6.08 5.84
N LYS A 129 7.79 -6.39 6.93
CA LYS A 129 7.15 -6.62 8.22
C LYS A 129 6.39 -5.36 8.69
N ASP A 130 5.25 -5.57 9.35
CA ASP A 130 4.46 -4.54 10.02
C ASP A 130 3.94 -3.42 9.09
N ILE A 131 3.70 -3.76 7.82
CA ILE A 131 2.97 -2.90 6.89
C ILE A 131 1.69 -3.60 6.49
N ASP A 132 0.55 -3.00 6.79
CA ASP A 132 -0.76 -3.52 6.42
C ASP A 132 -1.74 -2.41 6.02
N TYR A 133 -2.70 -2.81 5.19
CA TYR A 133 -3.79 -1.95 4.74
C TYR A 133 -5.12 -2.69 4.84
N ASN A 134 -6.09 -2.05 5.50
CA ASN A 134 -7.45 -2.55 5.61
C ASN A 134 -8.43 -1.51 5.09
N ARG A 135 -9.43 -1.94 4.31
CA ARG A 135 -10.47 -1.06 3.79
C ARG A 135 -11.84 -1.69 3.86
N ILE A 136 -12.78 -0.94 4.42
CA ILE A 136 -14.21 -1.21 4.27
C ILE A 136 -14.81 -0.16 3.36
N ASN A 137 -15.68 -0.56 2.45
CA ASN A 137 -16.40 0.35 1.58
C ASN A 137 -17.83 -0.12 1.36
N ALA A 138 -18.74 0.84 1.28
CA ALA A 138 -20.16 0.59 1.04
C ALA A 138 -20.65 1.50 -0.09
N ARG A 139 -21.62 0.99 -0.84
CA ARG A 139 -22.34 1.76 -1.86
C ARG A 139 -23.79 1.35 -1.90
N MET A 140 -24.64 2.33 -2.13
CA MET A 140 -26.07 2.13 -2.30
C MET A 140 -26.57 3.01 -3.46
N ASN A 141 -27.33 2.42 -4.35
CA ASN A 141 -28.03 3.12 -5.42
C ASN A 141 -29.51 2.77 -5.29
N ILE A 142 -30.37 3.77 -5.15
CA ILE A 142 -31.83 3.61 -5.11
C ILE A 142 -32.41 4.56 -6.14
N THR A 143 -33.34 4.04 -6.94
CA THR A 143 -34.16 4.85 -7.84
C THR A 143 -35.61 4.50 -7.58
N SER A 144 -36.43 5.51 -7.29
CA SER A 144 -37.86 5.33 -6.97
C SER A 144 -38.74 6.25 -7.81
N GLN A 145 -39.66 5.69 -8.54
CA GLN A 145 -40.72 6.40 -9.22
C GLN A 145 -41.88 6.61 -8.22
N ILE A 146 -41.93 7.80 -7.63
CA ILE A 146 -42.93 8.15 -6.62
C ILE A 146 -44.32 8.16 -7.21
N ASN A 147 -44.46 8.71 -8.41
CA ASN A 147 -45.66 8.70 -9.21
C ASN A 147 -45.31 8.83 -10.70
N LYS A 148 -46.33 8.98 -11.58
CA LYS A 148 -46.08 9.11 -13.03
C LYS A 148 -45.27 10.36 -13.46
N TYR A 149 -45.13 11.33 -12.57
CA TYR A 149 -44.49 12.59 -12.82
C TYR A 149 -43.12 12.73 -12.14
N ILE A 150 -42.87 12.04 -11.04
CA ILE A 150 -41.71 12.27 -10.18
C ILE A 150 -40.90 11.00 -10.00
N THR A 151 -39.62 11.06 -10.33
CA THR A 151 -38.64 10.00 -10.04
C THR A 151 -37.52 10.59 -9.18
N LEU A 152 -37.22 9.92 -8.08
CA LEU A 152 -36.12 10.29 -7.19
C LEU A 152 -34.99 9.23 -7.30
N GLY A 153 -33.76 9.72 -7.22
CA GLY A 153 -32.57 8.88 -7.17
C GLY A 153 -31.66 9.27 -6.03
N LEU A 154 -31.11 8.26 -5.35
CA LEU A 154 -30.07 8.44 -4.35
C LEU A 154 -28.90 7.49 -4.67
N ASN A 155 -27.70 8.06 -4.80
CA ASN A 155 -26.46 7.29 -4.79
C ASN A 155 -25.67 7.71 -3.55
N ALA A 156 -25.39 6.77 -2.67
CA ALA A 156 -24.54 6.96 -1.51
C ALA A 156 -23.37 6.02 -1.60
N SER A 157 -22.18 6.51 -1.35
CA SER A 157 -20.99 5.67 -1.25
C SER A 157 -20.04 6.21 -0.20
N GLY A 158 -19.27 5.32 0.39
CA GLY A 158 -18.24 5.70 1.33
C GLY A 158 -17.21 4.60 1.50
N TYR A 159 -16.05 4.97 1.98
CA TYR A 159 -15.03 4.03 2.40
C TYR A 159 -14.26 4.56 3.60
N ARG A 160 -13.68 3.63 4.33
CA ARG A 160 -12.64 3.89 5.32
C ARG A 160 -11.49 2.93 5.07
N GLY A 161 -10.34 3.49 4.69
CA GLY A 161 -9.07 2.78 4.54
C GLY A 161 -8.15 3.12 5.71
N THR A 162 -7.50 2.11 6.27
CA THR A 162 -6.52 2.27 7.34
C THR A 162 -5.24 1.61 6.92
N GLN A 163 -4.18 2.39 6.79
CA GLN A 163 -2.82 1.91 6.59
C GLN A 163 -2.06 2.00 7.90
N GLN A 164 -1.34 0.95 8.24
CA GLN A 164 -0.42 0.92 9.37
C GLN A 164 0.97 0.55 8.89
N ASP A 165 1.95 1.34 9.30
CA ASP A 165 3.35 1.17 8.94
C ASP A 165 4.22 1.17 10.19
N ALA A 166 5.40 0.55 10.14
CA ALA A 166 6.48 0.90 11.05
C ALA A 166 6.90 2.36 10.81
N TRP A 167 7.47 3.01 11.82
CA TRP A 167 7.82 4.44 11.73
C TRP A 167 8.74 4.74 10.56
N ALA A 168 9.73 3.90 10.31
CA ALA A 168 10.69 4.04 9.21
C ALA A 168 10.05 3.92 7.82
N GLY A 169 9.01 3.08 7.70
CA GLY A 169 8.30 2.85 6.45
C GLY A 169 9.08 2.03 5.42
N TYR A 170 8.38 1.65 4.36
CA TYR A 170 8.90 0.79 3.28
C TYR A 170 10.15 1.37 2.59
N THR A 171 10.15 2.67 2.29
CA THR A 171 11.24 3.31 1.55
C THR A 171 12.57 3.18 2.29
N GLN A 172 12.59 3.35 3.62
CA GLN A 172 13.82 3.24 4.41
C GLN A 172 14.34 1.80 4.43
N VAL A 173 13.45 0.81 4.47
CA VAL A 173 13.84 -0.61 4.38
C VAL A 173 14.51 -0.91 3.04
N ILE A 174 13.90 -0.51 1.91
CA ILE A 174 14.46 -0.78 0.57
C ILE A 174 15.78 -0.03 0.36
N GLN A 175 15.88 1.23 0.81
CA GLN A 175 17.13 1.96 0.77
C GLN A 175 18.21 1.31 1.64
N GLY A 176 17.82 0.80 2.81
CA GLY A 176 18.72 0.05 3.68
C GLY A 176 19.26 -1.20 3.00
N ILE A 177 18.41 -2.01 2.38
CA ILE A 177 18.80 -3.21 1.61
C ILE A 177 19.85 -2.86 0.53
N ALA A 178 19.57 -1.82 -0.27
CA ALA A 178 20.44 -1.43 -1.38
C ALA A 178 21.80 -0.82 -0.93
N ARG A 179 21.89 -0.38 0.31
CA ARG A 179 23.09 0.33 0.84
C ARG A 179 23.87 -0.48 1.86
N SER A 180 23.29 -1.55 2.40
CA SER A 180 23.98 -2.44 3.34
C SER A 180 24.94 -3.37 2.61
N HIS A 181 26.11 -3.59 3.19
CA HIS A 181 27.10 -4.46 2.59
C HIS A 181 26.79 -5.93 2.90
N PRO A 182 26.97 -6.85 1.95
CA PRO A 182 26.74 -8.27 2.17
C PRO A 182 27.74 -8.90 3.13
N THR A 183 28.84 -8.22 3.45
CA THR A 183 29.84 -8.62 4.45
C THR A 183 29.43 -8.31 5.89
N ASP A 184 28.37 -7.52 6.08
CA ASP A 184 27.87 -7.18 7.41
C ASP A 184 26.77 -8.14 7.85
N PRO A 185 26.86 -8.74 9.05
CA PRO A 185 25.79 -9.56 9.60
C PRO A 185 24.63 -8.69 10.10
N VAL A 186 23.41 -9.28 10.15
CA VAL A 186 22.22 -8.60 10.69
C VAL A 186 22.37 -8.29 12.17
N TYR A 187 22.98 -9.21 12.91
CA TYR A 187 23.14 -9.15 14.36
C TYR A 187 24.63 -9.15 14.73
N ASP A 188 24.97 -8.54 15.86
CA ASP A 188 26.27 -8.66 16.49
C ASP A 188 26.39 -9.99 17.29
N GLU A 189 27.54 -10.23 17.93
CA GLU A 189 27.80 -11.45 18.73
C GLU A 189 26.91 -11.58 19.96
N ASP A 190 26.38 -10.46 20.47
CA ASP A 190 25.45 -10.41 21.60
C ASP A 190 23.98 -10.56 21.17
N GLY A 191 23.72 -10.72 19.85
CA GLY A 191 22.36 -10.86 19.29
C GLY A 191 21.61 -9.55 19.13
N ASN A 192 22.26 -8.42 19.27
CA ASN A 192 21.65 -7.11 18.96
C ASN A 192 21.78 -6.79 17.48
N PHE A 193 20.88 -5.94 16.98
CA PHE A 193 21.04 -5.47 15.60
C PHE A 193 22.33 -4.70 15.43
N LYS A 194 23.12 -5.08 14.41
CA LYS A 194 24.36 -4.41 14.09
C LYS A 194 24.10 -3.15 13.28
N PHE A 195 24.81 -2.06 13.60
CA PHE A 195 24.87 -0.89 12.72
C PHE A 195 25.78 -1.19 11.52
N VAL A 196 25.30 -0.99 10.31
CA VAL A 196 25.97 -1.43 9.07
C VAL A 196 26.35 -0.23 8.18
N GLY A 197 26.71 0.89 8.81
CA GLY A 197 27.02 2.14 8.08
C GLY A 197 25.79 2.92 7.61
N VAL A 198 24.63 2.26 7.61
CA VAL A 198 23.29 2.79 7.37
C VAL A 198 22.34 2.15 8.38
N ASP A 199 21.08 2.58 8.39
CA ASP A 199 20.08 1.90 9.21
C ASP A 199 19.90 0.46 8.75
N ASN A 200 20.09 -0.47 9.68
CA ASN A 200 19.91 -1.90 9.42
C ASN A 200 18.47 -2.16 8.96
N PRO A 201 18.25 -2.66 7.73
CA PRO A 201 16.92 -2.76 7.15
C PRO A 201 15.99 -3.74 7.88
N VAL A 202 16.54 -4.68 8.64
CA VAL A 202 15.75 -5.59 9.49
C VAL A 202 15.32 -4.90 10.78
N ALA A 203 16.22 -4.11 11.38
CA ALA A 203 15.97 -3.42 12.65
C ALA A 203 14.87 -2.35 12.53
N VAL A 204 14.84 -1.63 11.39
CA VAL A 204 13.91 -0.50 11.23
C VAL A 204 12.47 -0.91 10.95
N GLN A 205 12.18 -2.17 10.64
CA GLN A 205 10.86 -2.62 10.26
C GLN A 205 9.88 -2.76 11.43
N GLY A 206 10.34 -3.08 12.63
CA GLY A 206 9.46 -3.41 13.74
C GLY A 206 8.70 -2.19 14.29
N ARG A 207 7.37 -2.26 14.39
CA ARG A 207 6.56 -1.26 15.13
C ARG A 207 6.93 -1.25 16.61
N ASP A 208 7.32 -2.39 17.15
CA ASP A 208 7.82 -2.56 18.52
C ASP A 208 9.20 -1.90 18.74
N LYS A 209 9.98 -1.72 17.68
CA LYS A 209 11.32 -1.13 17.69
C LYS A 209 11.28 0.38 17.43
N THR A 210 10.79 0.78 16.29
CA THR A 210 10.89 2.16 15.80
C THR A 210 9.66 3.01 16.06
N GLY A 211 8.56 2.37 16.47
CA GLY A 211 7.26 3.00 16.59
C GLY A 211 6.40 2.77 15.34
N TRP A 212 5.30 3.49 15.23
CA TRP A 212 4.30 3.23 14.19
C TRP A 212 3.72 4.53 13.62
N LYS A 213 3.22 4.40 12.39
CA LYS A 213 2.36 5.39 11.73
C LYS A 213 1.05 4.72 11.34
N LYS A 214 -0.05 5.43 11.54
CA LYS A 214 -1.38 5.02 11.12
C LYS A 214 -2.01 6.13 10.31
N THR A 215 -2.34 5.84 9.07
CA THR A 215 -3.03 6.77 8.17
C THR A 215 -4.44 6.25 7.94
N ILE A 216 -5.44 7.08 8.23
CA ILE A 216 -6.85 6.76 8.03
C ILE A 216 -7.38 7.70 6.94
N ASN A 217 -7.80 7.12 5.83
CA ASN A 217 -8.49 7.83 4.75
C ASN A 217 -9.97 7.44 4.77
N GLN A 218 -10.84 8.42 4.76
CA GLN A 218 -12.27 8.16 4.73
C GLN A 218 -12.99 9.15 3.81
N GLU A 219 -13.99 8.64 3.13
CA GLU A 219 -14.81 9.44 2.22
C GLU A 219 -16.26 9.05 2.32
N VAL A 220 -17.11 10.05 2.26
CA VAL A 220 -18.56 9.89 2.04
C VAL A 220 -18.94 10.73 0.83
N PHE A 221 -19.64 10.14 -0.11
CA PHE A 221 -20.12 10.78 -1.31
C PHE A 221 -21.60 10.49 -1.54
N LEU A 222 -22.40 11.52 -1.59
CA LEU A 222 -23.85 11.47 -1.77
C LEU A 222 -24.24 12.20 -3.05
N ILE A 223 -25.10 11.59 -3.85
CA ILE A 223 -25.72 12.20 -5.03
C ILE A 223 -27.22 11.98 -4.93
N GLY A 224 -27.96 13.07 -4.77
CA GLY A 224 -29.40 13.11 -4.89
C GLY A 224 -29.81 13.58 -6.29
N SER A 225 -30.82 12.97 -6.87
CA SER A 225 -31.40 13.41 -8.12
C SER A 225 -32.93 13.38 -8.05
N ALA A 226 -33.56 14.37 -8.69
CA ALA A 226 -34.99 14.44 -8.90
C ALA A 226 -35.28 14.70 -10.38
N GLU A 227 -36.13 13.92 -10.98
CA GLU A 227 -36.64 14.09 -12.33
C GLU A 227 -38.16 14.32 -12.27
N ILE A 228 -38.63 15.37 -12.89
CA ILE A 228 -40.03 15.75 -12.95
C ILE A 228 -40.46 15.82 -14.41
N LYS A 229 -41.55 15.13 -14.74
CA LYS A 229 -42.19 15.10 -16.08
C LYS A 229 -43.58 15.73 -15.98
N PRO A 230 -43.68 17.09 -15.99
CA PRO A 230 -44.94 17.77 -15.76
C PRO A 230 -45.96 17.58 -16.90
N ILE A 231 -45.48 17.42 -18.12
CA ILE A 231 -46.27 17.14 -19.32
C ILE A 231 -45.55 16.11 -20.19
N LYS A 232 -46.27 15.58 -21.22
CA LYS A 232 -45.64 14.72 -22.23
C LYS A 232 -44.48 15.44 -22.91
N ASP A 233 -43.38 14.75 -23.14
CA ASP A 233 -42.19 15.22 -23.86
C ASP A 233 -41.35 16.32 -23.14
N LEU A 234 -41.71 16.69 -21.90
CA LEU A 234 -40.89 17.57 -21.07
C LEU A 234 -40.39 16.87 -19.83
N SER A 235 -39.04 16.78 -19.68
CA SER A 235 -38.38 16.28 -18.49
C SER A 235 -37.43 17.33 -17.93
N ILE A 236 -37.57 17.61 -16.64
CA ILE A 236 -36.70 18.47 -15.87
C ILE A 236 -35.97 17.64 -14.84
N LYS A 237 -34.65 17.62 -14.88
CA LYS A 237 -33.82 16.83 -13.96
C LYS A 237 -32.87 17.74 -13.20
N GLY A 238 -32.94 17.66 -11.87
CA GLY A 238 -32.00 18.27 -10.93
C GLY A 238 -31.09 17.19 -10.31
N VAL A 239 -29.82 17.53 -10.13
CA VAL A 239 -28.84 16.66 -9.46
C VAL A 239 -28.06 17.51 -8.47
N TYR A 240 -27.94 17.03 -7.25
CA TYR A 240 -27.10 17.60 -6.20
C TYR A 240 -26.12 16.58 -5.71
N SER A 241 -24.85 16.97 -5.56
CA SER A 241 -23.81 16.08 -5.02
C SER A 241 -23.08 16.72 -3.85
N TRP A 242 -22.82 15.93 -2.85
CA TRP A 242 -22.03 16.31 -1.68
C TRP A 242 -20.93 15.27 -1.45
N ARG A 243 -19.71 15.73 -1.19
CA ARG A 243 -18.55 14.89 -0.91
C ARG A 243 -17.81 15.44 0.29
N ASN A 244 -17.49 14.54 1.22
CA ASN A 244 -16.57 14.81 2.31
C ASN A 244 -15.45 13.77 2.29
N TRP A 245 -14.22 14.24 2.26
CA TRP A 245 -13.03 13.41 2.35
C TRP A 245 -12.14 13.93 3.46
N THR A 246 -11.65 13.02 4.29
CA THR A 246 -10.72 13.32 5.38
C THR A 246 -9.57 12.34 5.38
N GLN A 247 -8.40 12.82 5.82
CA GLN A 247 -7.23 12.01 6.09
C GLN A 247 -6.72 12.37 7.49
N ASP A 248 -6.64 11.36 8.34
CA ASP A 248 -6.06 11.48 9.68
C ASP A 248 -4.74 10.73 9.71
N GLN A 249 -3.69 11.35 10.23
CA GLN A 249 -2.40 10.72 10.48
C GLN A 249 -2.10 10.73 11.97
N LEU A 250 -1.85 9.55 12.51
CA LEU A 250 -1.42 9.32 13.87
C LEU A 250 -0.09 8.59 13.85
N GLY A 251 0.81 8.92 14.76
CA GLY A 251 2.09 8.24 14.81
C GLY A 251 2.77 8.37 16.17
N PHE A 252 3.54 7.37 16.49
CA PHE A 252 4.40 7.33 17.66
C PHE A 252 5.79 6.90 17.19
N LYS A 253 6.77 7.79 17.34
CA LYS A 253 8.18 7.48 17.10
C LYS A 253 8.81 7.03 18.41
N LYS A 254 9.34 5.81 18.40
CA LYS A 254 10.08 5.28 19.53
C LYS A 254 11.55 5.60 19.39
N THR A 255 12.20 6.02 20.47
CA THR A 255 13.66 6.09 20.51
C THR A 255 14.20 4.67 20.58
N TRP A 256 15.09 4.33 19.68
CA TRP A 256 15.76 3.03 19.60
C TRP A 256 17.21 3.23 19.18
N GLY A 257 18.05 2.25 19.40
CA GLY A 257 19.48 2.31 19.05
C GLY A 257 20.02 0.90 18.81
N TYR A 258 21.23 0.85 18.28
CA TYR A 258 22.00 -0.38 18.12
C TYR A 258 22.73 -0.68 19.44
N GLY A 259 22.76 -1.97 19.86
CA GLY A 259 23.19 -2.40 21.19
C GLY A 259 24.60 -2.00 21.62
N THR A 260 25.52 -1.79 20.68
CA THR A 260 26.94 -1.48 20.94
C THR A 260 27.40 -0.17 20.31
N TYR A 261 26.49 0.77 20.05
CA TYR A 261 26.93 2.08 19.62
C TYR A 261 27.53 2.85 20.81
N ASN A 262 28.83 2.66 21.06
CA ASN A 262 29.59 3.51 21.95
C ASN A 262 29.68 4.90 21.32
N SER A 263 29.03 5.88 21.93
CA SER A 263 29.05 7.30 21.57
C SER A 263 30.44 7.96 21.64
N GLY A 264 31.51 7.18 21.79
CA GLY A 264 32.88 7.61 21.86
C GLY A 264 33.68 7.61 20.55
N GLN A 265 33.10 7.10 19.46
CA GLN A 265 33.69 7.21 18.11
C GLN A 265 32.87 8.16 17.26
N ARG A 266 33.12 9.43 17.39
CA ARG A 266 32.79 10.48 16.42
C ARG A 266 34.00 10.75 15.54
#